data_f52f90a4ec5f91d6806c1d60e40c9da6
#
_entry.id   f52f90a4ec5f91d6806c1d60e40c9da6
#
_cell.length_a   1.000
_cell.length_b   1.000
_cell.length_c   1.000
_cell.angle_alpha   90.00
_cell.angle_beta   90.00
_cell.angle_gamma   90.00
#
_symmetry.space_group_name_H-M   'P 1'
#
loop_
_entity.id
_entity.type
_entity.pdbx_description
1 polymer ?
#
loop_
_entity_poly.entity_id
_entity_poly.type
_entity_poly.pdbx_seq_one_letter_code
_entity_poly.pdbx_strand_id
1 'polypeptide(L)'
;DKTGAVEQWLTKEDARPKYYQNRVNAGLHVVSPEILEVRPEGAKVDLDRQLLKPLAGTGKMFCYDSPEYVKDMGTPDRYEAVCKDFADGVVAGKNLKRKQKAIFLDRDGTINKYVGFLRDIDEFELLPGVAEAIGKINRSGYLAIVVTNQPVIARGEVGW
;
A
#
# COMPACT_ATOMS: atom_id res chain seq x y z
N ASP A 1 2.59 -9.93 -5.92
CA ASP A 1 1.98 -10.36 -7.20
C ASP A 1 0.45 -10.42 -7.09
N LYS A 2 -0.23 -10.94 -8.13
CA LYS A 2 -1.71 -11.04 -8.17
C LYS A 2 -2.30 -12.00 -7.12
N THR A 3 -1.52 -12.95 -6.64
CA THR A 3 -1.94 -13.92 -5.62
C THR A 3 -1.82 -13.36 -4.20
N GLY A 4 -1.26 -12.17 -4.05
CA GLY A 4 -0.88 -11.58 -2.77
C GLY A 4 0.48 -12.05 -2.25
N ALA A 5 1.20 -12.86 -3.01
CA ALA A 5 2.54 -13.28 -2.63
C ALA A 5 3.50 -12.07 -2.59
N VAL A 6 4.30 -12.00 -1.54
CA VAL A 6 5.29 -10.94 -1.33
C VAL A 6 6.54 -11.29 -2.10
N GLU A 7 6.85 -10.51 -3.14
CA GLU A 7 8.04 -10.69 -3.96
C GLU A 7 9.27 -10.00 -3.36
N GLN A 8 9.08 -8.84 -2.76
CA GLN A 8 10.14 -8.03 -2.19
C GLN A 8 9.76 -7.48 -0.82
N TRP A 9 10.72 -7.46 0.08
CA TRP A 9 10.63 -6.83 1.39
C TRP A 9 11.75 -5.81 1.51
N LEU A 10 11.42 -4.54 1.36
CA LEU A 10 12.39 -3.44 1.37
C LEU A 10 12.47 -2.81 2.75
N THR A 11 13.66 -2.77 3.32
CA THR A 11 13.99 -2.04 4.54
C THR A 11 14.50 -0.63 4.20
N LYS A 12 14.83 0.16 5.21
CA LYS A 12 15.34 1.54 5.00
C LYS A 12 16.67 1.56 4.27
N GLU A 13 17.45 0.51 4.42
CA GLU A 13 18.81 0.37 3.88
C GLU A 13 18.83 -0.17 2.45
N ASP A 14 17.71 -0.72 1.99
CA ASP A 14 17.64 -1.31 0.65
C ASP A 14 17.46 -0.22 -0.41
N ALA A 15 18.15 -0.38 -1.54
CA ALA A 15 17.92 0.45 -2.71
C ALA A 15 16.50 0.23 -3.23
N ARG A 16 15.76 1.31 -3.43
CA ARG A 16 14.40 1.22 -3.95
C ARG A 16 14.42 1.16 -5.46
N PRO A 17 13.66 0.23 -6.08
CA PRO A 17 13.46 0.25 -7.52
C PRO A 17 12.76 1.54 -7.97
N LYS A 18 12.92 1.94 -9.23
CA LYS A 18 12.25 3.13 -9.80
C LYS A 18 10.72 3.07 -9.59
N TYR A 19 10.16 1.87 -9.72
CA TYR A 19 8.74 1.60 -9.55
C TYR A 19 8.53 0.50 -8.52
N TYR A 20 7.67 0.73 -7.55
CA TYR A 20 7.25 -0.25 -6.55
C TYR A 20 5.88 0.12 -6.00
N GLN A 21 5.14 -0.87 -5.54
CA GLN A 21 3.87 -0.63 -4.87
C GLN A 21 4.14 0.00 -3.50
N ASN A 22 3.49 1.13 -3.22
CA ASN A 22 3.63 1.82 -1.94
C ASN A 22 2.79 1.12 -0.85
N ARG A 23 3.23 -0.08 -0.46
CA ARG A 23 2.63 -0.87 0.60
C ARG A 23 3.57 -0.89 1.80
N VAL A 24 3.00 -0.81 2.99
CA VAL A 24 3.74 -0.73 4.24
C VAL A 24 3.35 -1.91 5.13
N ASN A 25 4.35 -2.52 5.78
CA ASN A 25 4.11 -3.51 6.82
C ASN A 25 3.31 -2.89 7.98
N ALA A 26 2.16 -3.48 8.29
CA ALA A 26 1.27 -3.04 9.36
C ALA A 26 1.69 -3.54 10.76
N GLY A 27 2.76 -4.34 10.84
CA GLY A 27 3.24 -4.92 12.10
C GLY A 27 2.37 -6.06 12.64
N LEU A 28 1.39 -6.54 11.86
CA LEU A 28 0.56 -7.69 12.23
C LEU A 28 0.90 -8.89 11.33
N HIS A 29 1.34 -9.98 11.95
CA HIS A 29 1.77 -11.18 11.25
C HIS A 29 1.07 -12.41 11.80
N VAL A 30 0.63 -13.28 10.90
CA VAL A 30 0.23 -14.65 11.21
C VAL A 30 1.29 -15.56 10.62
N VAL A 31 1.97 -16.29 11.45
CA VAL A 31 3.12 -17.14 11.05
C VAL A 31 2.88 -18.58 11.45
N SER A 32 3.39 -19.50 10.63
CA SER A 32 3.44 -20.93 10.99
C SER A 32 4.48 -21.13 12.10
N PRO A 33 4.23 -22.03 13.08
CA PRO A 33 5.18 -22.32 14.15
C PRO A 33 6.57 -22.72 13.66
N GLU A 34 6.67 -23.41 12.54
CA GLU A 34 7.95 -23.86 11.95
C GLU A 34 8.92 -22.71 11.64
N ILE A 35 8.40 -21.51 11.44
CA ILE A 35 9.25 -20.32 11.23
C ILE A 35 10.07 -19.97 12.47
N LEU A 36 9.58 -20.35 13.66
CA LEU A 36 10.22 -20.10 14.94
C LEU A 36 11.27 -21.17 15.28
N GLU A 37 11.18 -22.34 14.67
CA GLU A 37 12.12 -23.47 14.88
C GLU A 37 13.50 -23.19 14.29
N VAL A 38 13.58 -22.28 13.32
CA VAL A 38 14.86 -21.83 12.69
C VAL A 38 15.70 -20.99 13.65
N ARG A 39 15.15 -20.61 14.79
CA ARG A 39 15.79 -19.70 15.75
C ARG A 39 16.70 -20.46 16.71
N PRO A 40 17.98 -20.04 16.91
CA PRO A 40 18.80 -20.56 17.99
C PRO A 40 18.16 -20.22 19.35
N GLU A 41 18.13 -21.18 20.26
CA GLU A 41 17.60 -20.99 21.60
C GLU A 41 18.35 -19.88 22.33
N GLY A 42 17.63 -18.95 22.97
CA GLY A 42 18.21 -17.81 23.70
C GLY A 42 18.74 -16.66 22.84
N ALA A 43 18.73 -16.75 21.51
CA ALA A 43 19.18 -15.67 20.65
C ALA A 43 18.12 -14.57 20.53
N LYS A 44 18.57 -13.30 20.57
CA LYS A 44 17.74 -12.16 20.19
C LYS A 44 17.65 -12.12 18.66
N VAL A 45 16.46 -12.24 18.12
CA VAL A 45 16.20 -12.30 16.69
C VAL A 45 15.30 -11.12 16.29
N ASP A 46 15.67 -10.42 15.21
CA ASP A 46 14.82 -9.41 14.57
C ASP A 46 13.85 -10.15 13.62
N LEU A 47 12.56 -10.09 13.96
CA LEU A 47 11.50 -10.78 13.21
C LEU A 47 11.50 -10.35 11.74
N ASP A 48 11.51 -9.05 11.48
CA ASP A 48 11.38 -8.51 10.13
C ASP A 48 12.59 -8.86 9.26
N ARG A 49 13.79 -8.66 9.79
CA ARG A 49 15.02 -8.79 9.01
C ARG A 49 15.51 -10.22 8.87
N GLN A 50 15.37 -11.00 9.93
CA GLN A 50 15.99 -12.33 10.01
C GLN A 50 15.03 -13.48 9.71
N LEU A 51 13.72 -13.28 9.96
CA LEU A 51 12.73 -14.31 9.71
C LEU A 51 11.83 -13.98 8.51
N LEU A 52 11.26 -12.79 8.43
CA LEU A 52 10.28 -12.46 7.40
C LEU A 52 10.92 -12.06 6.06
N LYS A 53 11.92 -11.18 6.07
CA LYS A 53 12.57 -10.73 4.83
C LYS A 53 13.11 -11.88 3.95
N PRO A 54 13.73 -12.94 4.49
CA PRO A 54 14.17 -14.09 3.69
C PRO A 54 13.07 -14.88 3.01
N LEU A 55 11.81 -14.75 3.46
CA LEU A 55 10.66 -15.43 2.86
C LEU A 55 10.11 -14.68 1.64
N ALA A 56 10.47 -13.42 1.47
CA ALA A 56 10.06 -12.68 0.27
C ALA A 56 10.64 -13.32 -0.99
N GLY A 57 9.83 -13.43 -2.03
CA GLY A 57 10.21 -14.09 -3.28
C GLY A 57 10.21 -15.62 -3.24
N THR A 58 9.94 -16.25 -2.09
CA THR A 58 9.91 -17.74 -1.98
C THR A 58 8.54 -18.35 -2.27
N GLY A 59 7.50 -17.54 -2.44
CA GLY A 59 6.11 -18.00 -2.54
C GLY A 59 5.50 -18.49 -1.22
N LYS A 60 6.19 -18.32 -0.09
CA LYS A 60 5.72 -18.74 1.24
C LYS A 60 5.20 -17.59 2.10
N MET A 61 5.26 -16.37 1.60
CA MET A 61 4.83 -15.17 2.30
C MET A 61 3.74 -14.47 1.49
N PHE A 62 2.63 -14.16 2.14
CA PHE A 62 1.48 -13.50 1.53
C PHE A 62 1.12 -12.26 2.32
N CYS A 63 0.63 -11.23 1.65
CA CYS A 63 0.10 -10.04 2.29
C CYS A 63 -1.43 -9.99 2.19
N TYR A 64 -2.06 -9.57 3.26
CA TYR A 64 -3.42 -9.10 3.25
C TYR A 64 -3.41 -7.58 3.10
N ASP A 65 -3.88 -7.11 1.96
CA ASP A 65 -3.94 -5.67 1.65
C ASP A 65 -5.19 -5.06 2.29
N SER A 66 -5.02 -4.08 3.14
CA SER A 66 -6.13 -3.41 3.81
C SER A 66 -5.98 -1.90 3.75
N PRO A 67 -7.03 -1.17 3.35
CA PRO A 67 -7.08 0.29 3.43
C PRO A 67 -7.44 0.80 4.82
N GLU A 68 -7.61 -0.07 5.82
CA GLU A 68 -7.93 0.31 7.18
C GLU A 68 -6.81 1.15 7.80
N TYR A 69 -7.15 1.84 8.88
CA TYR A 69 -6.22 2.71 9.56
C TYR A 69 -5.07 1.92 10.19
N VAL A 70 -3.86 2.22 9.77
CA VAL A 70 -2.62 1.70 10.35
C VAL A 70 -1.67 2.86 10.60
N LYS A 71 -1.19 3.00 11.83
CA LYS A 71 -0.21 4.03 12.21
C LYS A 71 0.63 3.54 13.38
N ASP A 72 1.94 3.68 13.27
CA ASP A 72 2.88 3.40 14.36
C ASP A 72 2.72 4.43 15.49
N MET A 73 2.68 3.96 16.72
CA MET A 73 2.56 4.78 17.94
C MET A 73 3.70 4.54 18.96
N GLY A 74 4.86 4.14 18.47
CA GLY A 74 6.03 3.79 19.29
C GLY A 74 6.77 4.99 19.90
N THR A 75 6.31 6.23 19.71
CA THR A 75 6.86 7.43 20.35
C THR A 75 5.74 8.30 20.90
N PRO A 76 5.98 9.16 21.94
CA PRO A 76 4.96 10.04 22.49
C PRO A 76 4.22 10.87 21.44
N ASP A 77 4.94 11.55 20.55
CA ASP A 77 4.34 12.39 19.50
C ASP A 77 3.44 11.58 18.55
N ARG A 78 3.85 10.35 18.20
CA ARG A 78 3.05 9.46 17.35
C ARG A 78 1.81 8.95 18.08
N TYR A 79 1.95 8.65 19.38
CA TYR A 79 0.83 8.27 20.22
C TYR A 79 -0.21 9.40 20.30
N GLU A 80 0.21 10.64 20.56
CA GLU A 80 -0.67 11.82 20.58
C GLU A 80 -1.36 12.01 19.22
N ALA A 81 -0.64 11.84 18.11
CA ALA A 81 -1.21 11.91 16.78
C ALA A 81 -2.28 10.82 16.53
N VAL A 82 -2.07 9.60 17.04
CA VAL A 82 -3.09 8.53 16.97
C VAL A 82 -4.30 8.84 17.83
N CYS A 83 -4.11 9.37 19.04
CA CYS A 83 -5.20 9.82 19.90
C CYS A 83 -6.05 10.90 19.22
N LYS A 84 -5.41 11.87 18.57
CA LYS A 84 -6.09 12.91 17.80
C LYS A 84 -6.86 12.29 16.62
N ASP A 85 -6.26 11.43 15.82
CA ASP A 85 -6.92 10.76 14.70
C ASP A 85 -8.13 9.94 15.17
N PHE A 86 -8.05 9.33 16.35
CA PHE A 86 -9.18 8.61 16.95
C PHE A 86 -10.31 9.57 17.36
N ALA A 87 -9.99 10.65 18.04
CA ALA A 87 -10.96 11.66 18.46
C ALA A 87 -11.64 12.34 17.27
N ASP A 88 -10.90 12.61 16.21
CA ASP A 88 -11.39 13.22 14.98
C ASP A 88 -12.20 12.23 14.09
N GLY A 89 -12.33 10.97 14.49
CA GLY A 89 -13.10 9.95 13.77
C GLY A 89 -12.40 9.35 12.54
N VAL A 90 -11.12 9.66 12.32
CA VAL A 90 -10.33 9.15 11.18
C VAL A 90 -10.25 7.63 11.22
N VAL A 91 -10.01 7.05 12.41
CA VAL A 91 -9.96 5.60 12.62
C VAL A 91 -11.29 4.95 12.26
N ALA A 92 -12.40 5.52 12.77
CA ALA A 92 -13.74 5.04 12.49
C ALA A 92 -14.12 5.19 11.01
N GLY A 93 -13.66 6.26 10.36
CA GLY A 93 -13.90 6.51 8.92
C GLY A 93 -13.22 5.51 8.00
N LYS A 94 -12.11 4.89 8.44
CA LYS A 94 -11.38 3.87 7.67
C LYS A 94 -11.76 2.43 8.01
N ASN A 95 -12.76 2.22 8.85
CA ASN A 95 -13.21 0.88 9.23
C ASN A 95 -14.05 0.26 8.09
N LEU A 96 -13.62 -0.89 7.57
CA LEU A 96 -14.28 -1.60 6.46
C LEU A 96 -15.69 -2.09 6.79
N LYS A 97 -16.07 -2.21 8.07
CA LYS A 97 -17.44 -2.53 8.48
C LYS A 97 -18.42 -1.37 8.27
N ARG A 98 -17.92 -0.15 8.06
CA ARG A 98 -18.73 1.03 7.77
C ARG A 98 -18.81 1.27 6.27
N LYS A 99 -20.00 1.53 5.75
CA LYS A 99 -20.17 2.00 4.38
C LYS A 99 -19.48 3.35 4.23
N GLN A 100 -18.56 3.43 3.27
CA GLN A 100 -17.84 4.66 2.95
C GLN A 100 -18.40 5.24 1.65
N LYS A 101 -18.41 6.55 1.55
CA LYS A 101 -18.73 7.25 0.32
C LYS A 101 -17.49 7.27 -0.58
N ALA A 102 -17.66 7.04 -1.86
CA ALA A 102 -16.57 7.05 -2.82
C ALA A 102 -16.92 7.86 -4.05
N ILE A 103 -15.90 8.47 -4.64
CA ILE A 103 -15.95 9.06 -5.97
C ILE A 103 -15.03 8.21 -6.85
N PHE A 104 -15.61 7.64 -7.90
CA PHE A 104 -14.88 6.86 -8.88
C PHE A 104 -14.36 7.80 -9.97
N LEU A 105 -13.09 7.71 -10.26
CA LEU A 105 -12.40 8.56 -11.22
C LEU A 105 -11.82 7.67 -12.33
N ASP A 106 -12.08 8.03 -13.57
CA ASP A 106 -11.28 7.47 -14.66
C ASP A 106 -9.86 8.05 -14.62
N ARG A 107 -8.93 7.37 -15.22
CA ARG A 107 -7.54 7.78 -15.24
C ARG A 107 -7.23 8.67 -16.44
N ASP A 108 -7.37 8.10 -17.63
CA ASP A 108 -6.90 8.72 -18.87
C ASP A 108 -7.83 9.85 -19.33
N GLY A 109 -7.31 11.07 -19.42
CA GLY A 109 -8.09 12.27 -19.72
C GLY A 109 -8.86 12.87 -18.53
N THR A 110 -8.83 12.22 -17.36
CA THR A 110 -9.46 12.69 -16.11
C THR A 110 -8.41 13.04 -15.05
N ILE A 111 -7.48 12.13 -14.79
CA ILE A 111 -6.39 12.31 -13.84
C ILE A 111 -5.13 12.74 -14.56
N ASN A 112 -4.79 12.08 -15.64
CA ASN A 112 -3.65 12.39 -16.48
C ASN A 112 -4.07 12.79 -17.88
N LYS A 113 -3.15 13.46 -18.55
CA LYS A 113 -3.28 13.80 -19.96
C LYS A 113 -3.49 12.52 -20.79
N TYR A 114 -4.47 12.58 -21.69
CA TYR A 114 -4.73 11.47 -22.59
C TYR A 114 -3.63 11.35 -23.65
N VAL A 115 -2.93 10.23 -23.64
CA VAL A 115 -1.84 9.91 -24.58
C VAL A 115 -2.15 8.68 -25.45
N GLY A 116 -3.41 8.27 -25.50
CA GLY A 116 -3.81 7.01 -26.10
C GLY A 116 -3.58 5.83 -25.15
N PHE A 117 -2.62 5.00 -25.43
CA PHE A 117 -2.25 3.87 -24.57
C PHE A 117 -0.96 4.17 -23.81
N LEU A 118 -1.09 4.46 -22.53
CA LEU A 118 0.07 4.71 -21.65
C LEU A 118 0.85 3.41 -21.46
N ARG A 119 2.13 3.41 -21.83
CA ARG A 119 3.02 2.26 -21.72
C ARG A 119 4.19 2.47 -20.78
N ASP A 120 4.58 3.72 -20.57
CA ASP A 120 5.66 4.10 -19.66
C ASP A 120 5.20 5.18 -18.70
N ILE A 121 5.78 5.16 -17.50
CA ILE A 121 5.50 6.19 -16.49
C ILE A 121 6.01 7.56 -16.92
N ASP A 122 7.03 7.62 -17.76
CA ASP A 122 7.58 8.87 -18.25
C ASP A 122 6.61 9.60 -19.22
N GLU A 123 5.59 8.89 -19.74
CA GLU A 123 4.47 9.45 -20.51
C GLU A 123 3.33 9.98 -19.61
N PHE A 124 3.41 9.70 -18.29
CA PHE A 124 2.35 10.07 -17.34
C PHE A 124 2.49 11.52 -16.90
N GLU A 125 1.55 12.35 -17.30
CA GLU A 125 1.46 13.77 -16.93
C GLU A 125 0.12 14.06 -16.25
N LEU A 126 0.16 14.49 -14.98
CA LEU A 126 -1.05 14.90 -14.26
C LEU A 126 -1.69 16.12 -14.89
N LEU A 127 -3.01 16.10 -15.00
CA LEU A 127 -3.75 17.32 -15.39
C LEU A 127 -3.67 18.39 -14.29
N PRO A 128 -3.66 19.67 -14.65
CA PRO A 128 -3.65 20.75 -13.69
C PRO A 128 -4.82 20.66 -12.71
N GLY A 129 -4.55 20.85 -11.42
CA GLY A 129 -5.56 20.87 -10.36
C GLY A 129 -6.04 19.49 -9.86
N VAL A 130 -5.63 18.37 -10.49
CA VAL A 130 -6.06 17.03 -10.10
C VAL A 130 -5.62 16.67 -8.68
N ALA A 131 -4.37 16.94 -8.33
CA ALA A 131 -3.86 16.67 -6.98
C ALA A 131 -4.66 17.41 -5.90
N GLU A 132 -5.00 18.68 -6.17
CA GLU A 132 -5.83 19.49 -5.28
C GLU A 132 -7.26 18.96 -5.19
N ALA A 133 -7.86 18.58 -6.32
CA ALA A 133 -9.21 18.01 -6.38
C ALA A 133 -9.30 16.71 -5.58
N ILE A 134 -8.35 15.79 -5.78
CA ILE A 134 -8.28 14.53 -5.00
C ILE A 134 -8.09 14.84 -3.50
N GLY A 135 -7.25 15.81 -3.17
CA GLY A 135 -7.08 16.28 -1.80
C GLY A 135 -8.40 16.81 -1.20
N LYS A 136 -9.21 17.55 -1.95
CA LYS A 136 -10.54 18.01 -1.51
C LYS A 136 -11.49 16.83 -1.29
N ILE A 137 -11.54 15.85 -2.21
CA ILE A 137 -12.34 14.64 -2.08
C ILE A 137 -12.02 13.94 -0.75
N ASN A 138 -10.74 13.68 -0.50
CA ASN A 138 -10.30 12.98 0.71
C ASN A 138 -10.62 13.77 2.01
N ARG A 139 -10.41 15.10 2.00
CA ARG A 139 -10.76 15.94 3.15
C ARG A 139 -12.26 16.04 3.41
N SER A 140 -13.09 15.81 2.40
CA SER A 140 -14.54 15.77 2.53
C SER A 140 -15.09 14.41 3.03
N GLY A 141 -14.20 13.48 3.40
CA GLY A 141 -14.57 12.16 3.90
C GLY A 141 -15.02 11.18 2.82
N TYR A 142 -14.69 11.46 1.55
CA TYR A 142 -14.90 10.54 0.44
C TYR A 142 -13.61 9.82 0.09
N LEU A 143 -13.71 8.56 -0.34
CA LEU A 143 -12.62 7.86 -0.99
C LEU A 143 -12.51 8.32 -2.45
N ALA A 144 -11.31 8.62 -2.91
CA ALA A 144 -11.02 8.76 -4.34
C ALA A 144 -10.55 7.40 -4.87
N ILE A 145 -11.34 6.77 -5.72
CA ILE A 145 -11.06 5.43 -6.27
C ILE A 145 -10.84 5.57 -7.77
N VAL A 146 -9.65 5.21 -8.24
CA VAL A 146 -9.35 5.21 -9.66
C VAL A 146 -9.81 3.90 -10.28
N VAL A 147 -10.62 3.99 -11.33
CA VAL A 147 -11.07 2.85 -12.13
C VAL A 147 -10.71 3.12 -13.58
N THR A 148 -9.81 2.32 -14.12
CA THR A 148 -9.29 2.52 -15.47
C THR A 148 -9.25 1.20 -16.24
N ASN A 149 -9.53 1.24 -17.54
CA ASN A 149 -9.34 0.12 -18.43
C ASN A 149 -8.03 0.26 -19.19
N GLN A 150 -7.13 -0.72 -19.00
CA GLN A 150 -5.80 -0.70 -19.60
C GLN A 150 -5.58 -1.90 -20.52
N PRO A 151 -6.02 -1.82 -21.78
CA PRO A 151 -5.93 -2.95 -22.71
C PRO A 151 -4.49 -3.35 -23.05
N VAL A 152 -3.52 -2.45 -22.87
CA VAL A 152 -2.10 -2.74 -23.09
C VAL A 152 -1.57 -3.86 -22.20
N ILE A 153 -2.13 -4.01 -20.98
CA ILE A 153 -1.79 -5.10 -20.07
C ILE A 153 -2.32 -6.43 -20.61
N ALA A 154 -3.58 -6.45 -21.05
CA ALA A 154 -4.18 -7.66 -21.62
C ALA A 154 -3.52 -8.11 -22.92
N ARG A 155 -2.91 -7.17 -23.65
CA ARG A 155 -2.14 -7.44 -24.87
C ARG A 155 -0.69 -7.86 -24.58
N GLY A 156 -0.24 -7.82 -23.33
CA GLY A 156 1.13 -8.12 -22.95
C GLY A 156 2.17 -7.07 -23.37
N GLU A 157 1.73 -5.86 -23.71
CA GLU A 157 2.61 -4.74 -24.09
C GLU A 157 3.34 -4.14 -22.88
N VAL A 158 2.72 -4.22 -21.70
CA VAL A 158 3.29 -3.83 -20.40
C VAL A 158 2.91 -4.84 -19.33
N GLY A 159 3.73 -4.93 -18.26
CA GLY A 159 3.44 -5.74 -17.07
C GLY A 159 2.49 -5.02 -16.09
N TRP A 160 2.22 -5.73 -15.01
CA TRP A 160 1.43 -5.21 -13.88
C TRP A 160 2.30 -4.39 -12.95
#